data_7e9cebecf9d9b16b0f273d699cdeafd2
#
_entry.id   7e9cebecf9d9b16b0f273d699cdeafd2
#
_cell.length_a   1.000
_cell.length_b   1.000
_cell.length_c   1.000
_cell.angle_alpha   90.00
_cell.angle_beta   90.00
_cell.angle_gamma   90.00
#
_symmetry.space_group_name_H-M   'P 1'
#
loop_
_entity.id
_entity.type
_entity.pdbx_description
1 polymer ?
#
loop_
_entity_poly.entity_id
_entity_poly.type
_entity_poly.pdbx_seq_one_letter_code
_entity_poly.pdbx_strand_id
1 'polypeptide(L)'
;REGDVIFIKTDFIVNGFFNKNILPLLNKRFSLITGISSYQLGRDDAGAVKEILADKNLDKLFCVHPPAIQDDKIVPLPIGFEEKEREGGNQNVINFHYHMKKEFSLKKDKILLPYHTANTNYLSLIISH
;
A
#
# COMPACT_ATOMS: atom_id res chain seq x y z
N ARG A 1 -23.72 1.91 -10.95
CA ARG A 1 -22.97 1.71 -12.20
C ARG A 1 -21.61 1.14 -11.80
N GLU A 2 -21.36 -0.07 -12.19
CA GLU A 2 -20.05 -0.69 -12.04
C GLU A 2 -19.08 0.01 -12.99
N GLY A 3 -17.95 0.48 -12.43
CA GLY A 3 -16.81 0.97 -13.19
C GLY A 3 -15.78 -0.13 -13.31
N ASP A 4 -14.81 0.04 -14.19
CA ASP A 4 -13.69 -0.88 -14.33
C ASP A 4 -12.80 -0.83 -13.09
N VAL A 5 -12.26 -1.97 -12.66
CA VAL A 5 -11.24 -2.06 -11.61
C VAL A 5 -9.92 -2.44 -12.27
N ILE A 6 -8.95 -1.56 -12.13
CA ILE A 6 -7.64 -1.71 -12.75
C ILE A 6 -6.61 -1.91 -11.65
N PHE A 7 -5.84 -2.99 -11.74
CA PHE A 7 -4.66 -3.19 -10.91
C PHE A 7 -3.40 -2.85 -11.69
N ILE A 8 -2.52 -2.05 -11.07
CA ILE A 8 -1.22 -1.73 -11.63
C ILE A 8 -0.14 -1.70 -10.54
N LYS A 9 1.04 -2.20 -10.85
CA LYS A 9 2.20 -2.06 -9.96
C LYS A 9 2.60 -0.59 -9.84
N THR A 10 2.88 -0.12 -8.63
CA THR A 10 3.22 1.30 -8.36
C THR A 10 4.38 1.81 -9.21
N ASP A 11 5.34 0.94 -9.55
CA ASP A 11 6.49 1.27 -10.42
C ASP A 11 6.07 1.88 -11.75
N PHE A 12 4.95 1.43 -12.35
CA PHE A 12 4.45 1.95 -13.61
C PHE A 12 3.80 3.34 -13.49
N ILE A 13 3.40 3.72 -12.30
CA ILE A 13 2.97 5.09 -12.02
C ILE A 13 4.21 5.97 -11.84
N VAL A 14 5.17 5.51 -11.01
CA VAL A 14 6.39 6.25 -10.67
C VAL A 14 7.22 6.56 -11.92
N ASN A 15 7.35 5.63 -12.85
CA ASN A 15 8.08 5.86 -14.10
C ASN A 15 7.26 6.59 -15.19
N GLY A 16 6.01 6.96 -14.87
CA GLY A 16 5.11 7.69 -15.76
C GLY A 16 4.48 6.86 -16.88
N PHE A 17 4.71 5.56 -16.92
CA PHE A 17 4.14 4.70 -17.96
C PHE A 17 2.60 4.70 -17.94
N PHE A 18 2.01 4.56 -16.74
CA PHE A 18 0.56 4.56 -16.59
C PHE A 18 -0.05 5.87 -17.09
N ASN A 19 0.47 7.01 -16.64
CA ASN A 19 -0.07 8.31 -16.99
C ASN A 19 0.04 8.63 -18.49
N LYS A 20 1.12 8.20 -19.13
CA LYS A 20 1.36 8.48 -20.56
C LYS A 20 0.61 7.53 -21.49
N ASN A 21 0.50 6.27 -21.11
CA ASN A 21 0.07 5.24 -22.07
C ASN A 21 -1.27 4.61 -21.74
N ILE A 22 -1.72 4.65 -20.49
CA ILE A 22 -2.95 3.97 -20.05
C ILE A 22 -4.02 4.98 -19.67
N LEU A 23 -3.72 5.91 -18.79
CA LEU A 23 -4.69 6.89 -18.27
C LEU A 23 -5.46 7.63 -19.39
N PRO A 24 -4.83 8.10 -20.48
CA PRO A 24 -5.54 8.77 -21.57
C PRO A 24 -6.55 7.90 -22.32
N LEU A 25 -6.43 6.59 -22.22
CA LEU A 25 -7.33 5.64 -22.85
C LEU A 25 -8.56 5.31 -21.99
N LEU A 26 -8.54 5.68 -20.70
CA LEU A 26 -9.61 5.41 -19.76
C LEU A 26 -10.72 6.46 -19.88
N ASN A 27 -11.68 6.17 -20.75
CA ASN A 27 -12.80 7.06 -21.06
C ASN A 27 -14.08 6.74 -20.27
N LYS A 28 -14.04 5.74 -19.37
CA LYS A 28 -15.14 5.32 -18.49
C LYS A 28 -14.69 5.42 -17.03
N ARG A 29 -15.68 5.42 -16.13
CA ARG A 29 -15.41 5.38 -14.69
C ARG A 29 -14.57 4.15 -14.32
N PHE A 30 -13.54 4.35 -13.50
CA PHE A 30 -12.66 3.28 -13.04
C PHE A 30 -12.20 3.50 -11.60
N SER A 31 -11.85 2.39 -10.94
CA SER A 31 -11.11 2.40 -9.69
C SER A 31 -9.72 1.83 -9.94
N LEU A 32 -8.71 2.44 -9.35
CA LEU A 32 -7.31 2.04 -9.50
C LEU A 32 -6.82 1.39 -8.22
N ILE A 33 -6.24 0.21 -8.31
CA ILE A 33 -5.56 -0.48 -7.21
C ILE A 33 -4.07 -0.50 -7.53
N THR A 34 -3.23 -0.07 -6.58
CA THR A 34 -1.78 -0.08 -6.76
C THR A 34 -1.05 -0.60 -5.53
N GLY A 35 0.05 -1.31 -5.75
CA GLY A 35 0.86 -1.95 -4.73
C GLY A 35 2.06 -2.68 -5.31
N ILE A 36 2.54 -3.69 -4.59
CA ILE A 36 3.67 -4.57 -4.97
C ILE A 36 4.92 -3.74 -5.31
N SER A 37 5.25 -2.76 -4.48
CA SER A 37 6.38 -1.86 -4.69
C SER A 37 6.80 -1.23 -3.37
N SER A 38 8.07 -0.87 -3.25
CA SER A 38 8.61 -0.06 -2.16
C SER A 38 8.45 1.45 -2.40
N TYR A 39 8.01 1.87 -3.57
CA TYR A 39 7.78 3.27 -3.87
C TYR A 39 6.53 3.81 -3.17
N GLN A 40 6.61 5.05 -2.72
CA GLN A 40 5.50 5.78 -2.13
C GLN A 40 4.96 6.81 -3.13
N LEU A 41 3.67 6.72 -3.43
CA LEU A 41 3.00 7.71 -4.25
C LEU A 41 3.04 9.09 -3.58
N GLY A 42 3.13 10.14 -4.38
CA GLY A 42 3.24 11.52 -3.91
C GLY A 42 4.65 11.94 -3.48
N ARG A 43 5.56 10.98 -3.31
CA ARG A 43 6.98 11.24 -3.04
C ARG A 43 7.86 10.88 -4.23
N ASP A 44 7.66 9.69 -4.79
CA ASP A 44 8.59 9.09 -5.75
C ASP A 44 8.10 9.23 -7.21
N ASP A 45 6.90 9.78 -7.44
CA ASP A 45 6.17 9.75 -8.71
C ASP A 45 6.16 11.07 -9.50
N ALA A 46 7.01 12.05 -9.12
CA ALA A 46 7.14 13.35 -9.79
C ALA A 46 5.79 14.04 -10.11
N GLY A 47 4.76 13.78 -9.30
CA GLY A 47 3.42 14.38 -9.47
C GLY A 47 2.43 13.53 -10.26
N ALA A 48 2.81 12.34 -10.74
CA ALA A 48 1.92 11.48 -11.50
C ALA A 48 0.62 11.13 -10.75
N VAL A 49 0.68 10.96 -9.42
CA VAL A 49 -0.51 10.71 -8.61
C VAL A 49 -1.50 11.88 -8.64
N LYS A 50 -1.02 13.12 -8.74
CA LYS A 50 -1.91 14.30 -8.81
C LYS A 50 -2.71 14.32 -10.12
N GLU A 51 -2.09 13.93 -11.22
CA GLU A 51 -2.78 13.79 -12.51
C GLU A 51 -3.85 12.69 -12.44
N ILE A 52 -3.53 11.56 -11.81
CA ILE A 52 -4.48 10.46 -11.61
C ILE A 52 -5.68 10.93 -10.77
N LEU A 53 -5.44 11.62 -9.65
CA LEU A 53 -6.49 12.12 -8.77
C LEU A 53 -7.35 13.19 -9.46
N ALA A 54 -6.77 13.99 -10.35
CA ALA A 54 -7.49 15.00 -11.13
C ALA A 54 -8.37 14.41 -12.24
N ASP A 55 -8.18 13.13 -12.60
CA ASP A 55 -9.00 12.50 -13.61
C ASP A 55 -10.46 12.37 -13.17
N LYS A 56 -11.37 12.87 -14.01
CA LYS A 56 -12.82 12.87 -13.75
C LYS A 56 -13.44 11.47 -13.71
N ASN A 57 -12.81 10.51 -14.39
CA ASN A 57 -13.27 9.13 -14.46
C ASN A 57 -12.77 8.28 -13.30
N LEU A 58 -11.79 8.76 -12.53
CA LEU A 58 -11.32 8.05 -11.35
C LEU A 58 -12.37 8.12 -10.23
N ASP A 59 -12.83 6.96 -9.80
CA ASP A 59 -13.69 6.80 -8.64
C ASP A 59 -12.89 6.74 -7.34
N LYS A 60 -12.01 5.75 -7.21
CA LYS A 60 -11.14 5.53 -6.05
C LYS A 60 -9.75 5.09 -6.45
N LEU A 61 -8.78 5.52 -5.67
CA LEU A 61 -7.39 5.05 -5.70
C LEU A 61 -7.10 4.25 -4.43
N PHE A 62 -7.00 2.94 -4.57
CA PHE A 62 -6.63 2.03 -3.50
C PHE A 62 -5.11 1.82 -3.54
N CYS A 63 -4.41 2.09 -2.44
CA CYS A 63 -2.95 2.00 -2.41
C CYS A 63 -2.39 1.51 -1.08
N VAL A 64 -1.37 0.68 -1.16
CA VAL A 64 -0.68 0.10 0.01
C VAL A 64 0.19 1.15 0.71
N HIS A 65 0.82 2.04 -0.06
CA HIS A 65 1.60 3.17 0.45
C HIS A 65 0.91 4.48 0.03
N PRO A 66 -0.09 4.95 0.79
CA PRO A 66 -0.85 6.13 0.43
C PRO A 66 0.04 7.37 0.41
N PRO A 67 -0.20 8.29 -0.53
CA PRO A 67 0.48 9.58 -0.54
C PRO A 67 0.06 10.42 0.68
N ALA A 68 0.93 11.32 1.11
CA ALA A 68 0.62 12.33 2.13
C ALA A 68 -0.27 13.47 1.58
N ILE A 69 -1.23 13.12 0.73
CA ILE A 69 -2.19 14.03 0.10
C ILE A 69 -3.56 13.68 0.68
N GLN A 70 -4.28 14.70 1.15
CA GLN A 70 -5.67 14.53 1.56
C GLN A 70 -6.57 14.63 0.33
N ASP A 71 -7.17 13.51 -0.04
CA ASP A 71 -8.14 13.41 -1.14
C ASP A 71 -9.10 12.26 -0.84
N ASP A 72 -10.39 12.53 -0.97
CA ASP A 72 -11.45 11.55 -0.66
C ASP A 72 -11.45 10.33 -1.60
N LYS A 73 -10.76 10.43 -2.73
CA LYS A 73 -10.59 9.31 -3.64
C LYS A 73 -9.55 8.30 -3.14
N ILE A 74 -8.67 8.67 -2.21
CA ILE A 74 -7.59 7.80 -1.71
C ILE A 74 -8.12 6.87 -0.63
N VAL A 75 -7.93 5.57 -0.83
CA VAL A 75 -8.28 4.52 0.12
C VAL A 75 -7.04 3.71 0.46
N PRO A 76 -6.51 3.83 1.68
CA PRO A 76 -5.40 3.01 2.12
C PRO A 76 -5.77 1.52 2.15
N LEU A 77 -4.87 0.68 1.65
CA LEU A 77 -4.99 -0.77 1.77
C LEU A 77 -3.91 -1.30 2.72
N PRO A 78 -4.22 -2.31 3.53
CA PRO A 78 -3.19 -3.05 4.24
C PRO A 78 -2.30 -3.79 3.23
N ILE A 79 -1.03 -4.00 3.59
CA ILE A 79 -0.09 -4.70 2.73
C ILE A 79 -0.52 -6.15 2.42
N GLY A 80 -1.34 -6.73 3.30
CA GLY A 80 -1.84 -8.09 3.15
C GLY A 80 -0.80 -9.14 3.48
N PHE A 81 -1.06 -10.37 2.99
CA PHE A 81 -0.15 -11.50 3.12
C PHE A 81 0.66 -11.64 1.83
N GLU A 82 1.82 -12.27 1.95
CA GLU A 82 2.62 -12.67 0.80
C GLU A 82 1.94 -13.79 0.00
N GLU A 83 2.50 -14.11 -1.15
CA GLU A 83 2.10 -15.28 -1.95
C GLU A 83 2.27 -16.57 -1.13
N LYS A 84 1.37 -17.53 -1.34
CA LYS A 84 1.34 -18.76 -0.52
C LYS A 84 2.61 -19.61 -0.61
N GLU A 85 3.41 -19.42 -1.66
CA GLU A 85 4.70 -20.06 -1.90
C GLU A 85 5.83 -19.48 -1.05
N ARG A 86 5.58 -18.30 -0.44
CA ARG A 86 6.52 -17.65 0.46
C ARG A 86 6.16 -17.94 1.92
N GLU A 87 7.13 -17.76 2.80
CA GLU A 87 6.96 -18.04 4.23
C GLU A 87 5.81 -17.26 4.85
N GLY A 88 5.73 -15.94 4.58
CA GLY A 88 4.68 -15.06 5.10
C GLY A 88 3.28 -15.29 4.51
N GLY A 89 3.18 -15.97 3.35
CA GLY A 89 1.93 -16.39 2.71
C GLY A 89 1.52 -17.83 2.98
N ASN A 90 2.38 -18.60 3.63
CA ASN A 90 2.13 -20.01 3.93
C ASN A 90 0.91 -20.17 4.85
N GLN A 91 -0.07 -20.98 4.42
CA GLN A 91 -1.33 -21.14 5.15
C GLN A 91 -1.13 -21.68 6.57
N ASN A 92 -0.13 -22.51 6.80
CA ASN A 92 0.17 -23.03 8.13
C ASN A 92 0.70 -21.92 9.06
N VAL A 93 1.54 -21.03 8.53
CA VAL A 93 2.06 -19.87 9.27
C VAL A 93 0.92 -18.89 9.59
N ILE A 94 0.05 -18.61 8.62
CA ILE A 94 -1.13 -17.77 8.82
C ILE A 94 -2.06 -18.37 9.87
N ASN A 95 -2.36 -19.66 9.79
CA ASN A 95 -3.20 -20.37 10.75
C ASN A 95 -2.57 -20.37 12.15
N PHE A 96 -1.26 -20.60 12.25
CA PHE A 96 -0.53 -20.51 13.51
C PHE A 96 -0.71 -19.13 14.16
N HIS A 97 -0.47 -18.04 13.41
CA HIS A 97 -0.66 -16.70 13.92
C HIS A 97 -2.13 -16.39 14.27
N TYR A 98 -3.08 -16.93 13.51
CA TYR A 98 -4.51 -16.79 13.80
C TYR A 98 -4.89 -17.45 15.13
N HIS A 99 -4.37 -18.65 15.39
CA HIS A 99 -4.60 -19.35 16.66
C HIS A 99 -3.90 -18.66 17.84
N MET A 100 -2.70 -18.14 17.64
CA MET A 100 -2.00 -17.35 18.65
C MET A 100 -2.76 -16.07 19.06
N LYS A 101 -3.59 -15.51 18.17
CA LYS A 101 -4.45 -14.36 18.49
C LYS A 101 -5.48 -14.65 19.58
N LYS A 102 -5.92 -15.89 19.73
CA LYS A 102 -6.92 -16.30 20.74
C LYS A 102 -6.40 -16.14 22.19
N GLU A 103 -5.08 -16.10 22.34
CA GLU A 103 -4.43 -15.95 23.65
C GLU A 103 -4.05 -14.47 23.98
N PHE A 104 -4.80 -13.53 23.42
CA PHE A 104 -4.54 -12.09 23.61
C PHE A 104 -4.52 -11.68 25.10
N SER A 105 -5.29 -12.36 25.95
CA SER A 105 -5.35 -12.14 27.40
C SER A 105 -4.04 -12.44 28.13
N LEU A 106 -3.14 -13.20 27.51
CA LEU A 106 -1.82 -13.56 28.06
C LEU A 106 -0.70 -12.61 27.56
N LYS A 107 -1.01 -11.67 26.67
CA LYS A 107 0.00 -10.75 26.13
C LYS A 107 0.32 -9.69 27.19
N LYS A 108 1.60 -9.50 27.43
CA LYS A 108 2.09 -8.39 28.24
C LYS A 108 1.89 -7.08 27.48
N ASP A 109 1.60 -6.00 28.17
CA ASP A 109 1.55 -4.64 27.62
C ASP A 109 2.96 -4.21 27.16
N LYS A 110 3.39 -4.78 26.03
CA LYS A 110 4.66 -4.47 25.39
C LYS A 110 4.42 -4.09 23.94
N ILE A 111 5.03 -3.01 23.53
CA ILE A 111 5.05 -2.59 22.12
C ILE A 111 6.22 -3.32 21.45
N LEU A 112 5.92 -4.13 20.44
CA LEU A 112 6.92 -4.64 19.52
C LEU A 112 7.18 -3.57 18.45
N LEU A 113 8.39 -3.03 18.40
CA LEU A 113 8.84 -2.14 17.34
C LEU A 113 9.68 -2.96 16.34
N PRO A 114 9.06 -3.55 15.30
CA PRO A 114 9.81 -4.18 14.23
C PRO A 114 10.55 -3.09 13.45
N TYR A 115 11.86 -3.21 13.34
CA TYR A 115 12.66 -2.26 12.59
C TYR A 115 13.48 -2.97 11.51
N HIS A 116 13.69 -2.29 10.43
CA HIS A 116 14.65 -2.69 9.40
C HIS A 116 15.98 -1.97 9.64
N THR A 117 17.10 -2.63 9.38
CA THR A 117 18.45 -2.10 9.59
C THR A 117 18.71 -0.74 8.94
N ALA A 118 18.00 -0.41 7.86
CA ALA A 118 18.06 0.89 7.21
C ALA A 118 17.47 2.04 8.06
N ASN A 119 16.73 1.75 9.12
CA ASN A 119 16.03 2.74 9.97
C ASN A 119 16.63 2.86 11.37
N THR A 120 17.84 2.35 11.60
CA THR A 120 18.49 2.33 12.93
C THR A 120 18.70 3.71 13.53
N ASN A 121 18.80 4.76 12.74
CA ASN A 121 18.98 6.13 13.23
C ASN A 121 17.76 6.68 13.98
N TYR A 122 16.56 6.13 13.76
CA TYR A 122 15.35 6.55 14.50
C TYR A 122 15.17 5.82 15.82
N LEU A 123 15.71 4.61 15.97
CA LEU A 123 15.57 3.83 17.19
C LEU A 123 16.46 4.35 18.32
N SER A 124 17.62 4.93 18.01
CA SER A 124 18.48 5.56 19.02
C SER A 124 17.80 6.73 19.74
N LEU A 125 16.84 7.40 19.10
CA LEU A 125 16.05 8.49 19.66
C LEU A 125 14.92 8.03 20.60
N ILE A 126 14.45 6.80 20.45
CA ILE A 126 13.31 6.26 21.24
C ILE A 126 13.81 5.55 22.50
N ILE A 127 15.03 5.00 22.47
CA ILE A 127 15.61 4.22 23.57
C ILE A 127 16.37 5.10 24.57
N SER A 128 16.68 6.35 24.22
CA SER A 128 17.43 7.29 25.06
C SER A 128 16.57 8.12 26.02
N HIS A 129 15.30 7.79 26.16
CA HIS A 129 14.36 8.31 27.15
C HIS A 129 13.73 7.13 27.89
#